data_b23cd9837a9edd4a4bc4a5533ef8cc2d
#
_entry.id   b23cd9837a9edd4a4bc4a5533ef8cc2d
#
_cell.length_a   1.000
_cell.length_b   1.000
_cell.length_c   1.000
_cell.angle_alpha   90.00
_cell.angle_beta   90.00
_cell.angle_gamma   90.00
#
_symmetry.space_group_name_H-M   'P 1'
#
loop_
_entity.id
_entity.type
_entity.pdbx_description
1 polymer ?
#
loop_
_entity_poly.entity_id
_entity_poly.type
_entity_poly.pdbx_seq_one_letter_code
_entity_poly.pdbx_strand_id
1 'polypeptide(L)'
;MNEGYKYSPKSKNSWAKVLTVVLALFAILLVSIPVEKYHSLVRLAGYICATAAIYIVIRYLIDRYVYEIVPGEREGVPDLVITRYRGKRMAVVCRVGLGKPECVGLEEYIPAKRPKKAKLHNYTVDIFPKAWILWIDMDGDGGNDGDVREGVLFMPNKKMVNVICHCIEKK
;
A
#
# COMPACT_ATOMS: atom_id res chain seq x y z
N MET A 1 -23.41 -13.73 -8.06
CA MET A 1 -22.33 -14.11 -7.12
C MET A 1 -22.55 -13.28 -5.85
N ASN A 2 -23.17 -13.90 -4.82
CA ASN A 2 -23.56 -13.16 -3.60
C ASN A 2 -22.60 -13.33 -2.42
N GLU A 3 -21.46 -13.99 -2.59
CA GLU A 3 -20.50 -14.15 -1.52
C GLU A 3 -19.35 -13.17 -1.71
N GLY A 4 -19.21 -12.25 -0.78
CA GLY A 4 -18.08 -11.33 -0.73
C GLY A 4 -16.77 -12.09 -0.58
N TYR A 5 -15.79 -11.81 -1.43
CA TYR A 5 -14.46 -12.43 -1.34
C TYR A 5 -13.55 -11.62 -0.43
N LYS A 6 -13.05 -12.26 0.63
CA LYS A 6 -12.18 -11.62 1.64
C LYS A 6 -10.79 -12.26 1.65
N TYR A 7 -9.76 -11.44 1.62
CA TYR A 7 -8.37 -11.87 1.68
C TYR A 7 -7.52 -10.95 2.56
N SER A 8 -6.73 -11.56 3.43
CA SER A 8 -5.75 -10.84 4.27
C SER A 8 -4.35 -11.32 3.90
N PRO A 9 -3.53 -10.48 3.25
CA PRO A 9 -2.16 -10.85 2.93
C PRO A 9 -1.34 -10.99 4.22
N LYS A 10 -0.53 -12.04 4.29
CA LYS A 10 0.47 -12.19 5.36
C LYS A 10 1.81 -11.73 4.81
N SER A 11 2.52 -10.89 5.56
CA SER A 11 3.90 -10.56 5.24
C SER A 11 4.73 -11.84 5.26
N LYS A 12 5.37 -12.14 4.12
CA LYS A 12 6.32 -13.26 4.00
C LYS A 12 7.75 -12.81 4.24
N ASN A 13 7.98 -11.51 4.25
CA ASN A 13 9.31 -10.93 4.24
C ASN A 13 9.68 -10.41 5.62
N SER A 14 10.73 -10.98 6.22
CA SER A 14 11.25 -10.53 7.52
C SER A 14 12.10 -9.25 7.42
N TRP A 15 12.27 -8.67 6.22
CA TRP A 15 13.09 -7.47 6.01
C TRP A 15 12.66 -6.28 6.87
N ALA A 16 11.36 -6.11 7.11
CA ALA A 16 10.87 -5.05 7.99
C ALA A 16 11.43 -5.19 9.41
N LYS A 17 11.46 -6.42 9.95
CA LYS A 17 12.02 -6.71 11.28
C LYS A 17 13.52 -6.45 11.32
N VAL A 18 14.26 -6.98 10.33
CA VAL A 18 15.71 -6.80 10.25
C VAL A 18 16.06 -5.32 10.14
N LEU A 19 15.41 -4.60 9.22
CA LEU A 19 15.66 -3.17 9.01
C LEU A 19 15.35 -2.34 10.26
N THR A 20 14.27 -2.66 10.97
CA THR A 20 13.92 -2.00 12.24
C THR A 20 15.02 -2.19 13.28
N VAL A 21 15.51 -3.43 13.45
CA VAL A 21 16.58 -3.73 14.43
C VAL A 21 17.86 -3.01 14.05
N VAL A 22 18.26 -3.05 12.79
CA VAL A 22 19.46 -2.36 12.29
C VAL A 22 19.36 -0.86 12.55
N LEU A 23 18.24 -0.21 12.18
CA LEU A 23 18.05 1.21 12.40
C LEU A 23 18.02 1.58 13.88
N ALA A 24 17.43 0.75 14.74
CA ALA A 24 17.42 0.97 16.17
C ALA A 24 18.83 0.90 16.78
N LEU A 25 19.64 -0.10 16.37
CA LEU A 25 21.03 -0.22 16.79
C LEU A 25 21.86 0.98 16.33
N PHE A 26 21.71 1.41 15.06
CA PHE A 26 22.37 2.61 14.54
C PHE A 26 21.95 3.87 15.31
N ALA A 27 20.68 4.03 15.64
CA ALA A 27 20.18 5.16 16.41
C ALA A 27 20.86 5.22 17.80
N ILE A 28 20.90 4.09 18.52
CA ILE A 28 21.57 3.99 19.84
C ILE A 28 23.05 4.31 19.70
N LEU A 29 23.74 3.74 18.72
CA LEU A 29 25.15 3.95 18.49
C LEU A 29 25.46 5.42 18.21
N LEU A 30 24.74 6.07 17.28
CA LEU A 30 24.94 7.47 16.92
C LEU A 30 24.66 8.45 18.08
N VAL A 31 23.68 8.14 18.93
CA VAL A 31 23.39 8.99 20.10
C VAL A 31 24.42 8.80 21.21
N SER A 32 25.01 7.60 21.32
CA SER A 32 25.95 7.23 22.40
C SER A 32 27.41 7.63 22.15
N ILE A 33 27.82 7.85 20.89
CA ILE A 33 29.20 8.19 20.55
C ILE A 33 29.48 9.67 20.95
N PRO A 34 30.47 9.94 21.82
CA PRO A 34 30.90 11.28 22.15
C PRO A 34 31.81 11.84 21.03
N VAL A 35 31.21 12.48 20.03
CA VAL A 35 31.96 13.16 18.96
C VAL A 35 32.04 14.62 19.26
N GLU A 36 33.24 15.14 19.63
CA GLU A 36 33.42 16.54 20.05
C GLU A 36 33.05 17.54 18.93
N LYS A 37 33.54 17.34 17.73
CA LYS A 37 33.44 18.33 16.63
C LYS A 37 32.08 18.38 15.93
N TYR A 38 31.32 17.25 15.85
CA TYR A 38 30.07 17.16 15.11
C TYR A 38 28.92 16.57 15.93
N HIS A 39 28.98 16.77 17.23
CA HIS A 39 28.06 16.20 18.21
C HIS A 39 26.58 16.41 17.86
N SER A 40 26.18 17.62 17.48
CA SER A 40 24.77 17.92 17.12
C SER A 40 24.30 17.20 15.86
N LEU A 41 25.16 17.13 14.83
CA LEU A 41 24.80 16.46 13.56
C LEU A 41 24.68 14.95 13.73
N VAL A 42 25.60 14.33 14.49
CA VAL A 42 25.59 12.90 14.77
C VAL A 42 24.32 12.51 15.57
N ARG A 43 23.98 13.29 16.59
CA ARG A 43 22.73 13.07 17.35
C ARG A 43 21.48 13.25 16.49
N LEU A 44 21.46 14.27 15.62
CA LEU A 44 20.34 14.48 14.69
C LEU A 44 20.15 13.26 13.78
N ALA A 45 21.25 12.72 13.22
CA ALA A 45 21.21 11.51 12.42
C ALA A 45 20.65 10.32 13.22
N GLY A 46 21.04 10.17 14.49
CA GLY A 46 20.50 9.15 15.39
C GLY A 46 18.98 9.28 15.59
N TYR A 47 18.46 10.49 15.77
CA TYR A 47 17.03 10.73 15.89
C TYR A 47 16.27 10.44 14.59
N ILE A 48 16.84 10.74 13.43
CA ILE A 48 16.27 10.39 12.13
C ILE A 48 16.16 8.86 12.00
N CYS A 49 17.22 8.11 12.35
CA CYS A 49 17.19 6.65 12.34
C CYS A 49 16.14 6.08 13.30
N ALA A 50 16.00 6.63 14.50
CA ALA A 50 14.98 6.23 15.47
C ALA A 50 13.56 6.47 14.93
N THR A 51 13.31 7.63 14.35
CA THR A 51 12.02 7.97 13.74
C THR A 51 11.69 7.04 12.57
N ALA A 52 12.66 6.75 11.71
CA ALA A 52 12.50 5.80 10.61
C ALA A 52 12.18 4.39 11.12
N ALA A 53 12.86 3.92 12.18
CA ALA A 53 12.57 2.63 12.80
C ALA A 53 11.14 2.56 13.33
N ILE A 54 10.68 3.59 14.06
CA ILE A 54 9.31 3.68 14.57
C ILE A 54 8.29 3.68 13.42
N TYR A 55 8.55 4.43 12.35
CA TYR A 55 7.69 4.44 11.17
C TYR A 55 7.53 3.04 10.55
N ILE A 56 8.65 2.29 10.40
CA ILE A 56 8.63 0.93 9.86
C ILE A 56 7.84 -0.01 10.76
N VAL A 57 7.98 0.08 12.08
CA VAL A 57 7.20 -0.72 13.04
C VAL A 57 5.71 -0.48 12.86
N ILE A 58 5.29 0.78 12.88
CA ILE A 58 3.87 1.13 12.76
C ILE A 58 3.31 0.66 11.42
N ARG A 59 4.01 0.96 10.32
CA ARG A 59 3.51 0.78 8.96
C ARG A 59 3.51 -0.68 8.50
N TYR A 60 4.51 -1.49 8.89
CA TYR A 60 4.72 -2.83 8.36
C TYR A 60 4.58 -3.96 9.40
N LEU A 61 4.66 -3.65 10.70
CA LEU A 61 4.54 -4.65 11.75
C LEU A 61 3.20 -4.57 12.50
N ILE A 62 2.65 -3.35 12.66
CA ILE A 62 1.39 -3.14 13.41
C ILE A 62 0.19 -3.09 12.48
N ASP A 63 0.29 -2.32 11.37
CA ASP A 63 -0.82 -2.18 10.43
C ASP A 63 -1.04 -3.48 9.64
N ARG A 64 -2.30 -3.93 9.62
CA ARG A 64 -2.75 -5.09 8.83
C ARG A 64 -3.78 -4.62 7.83
N TYR A 65 -3.72 -5.13 6.61
CA TYR A 65 -4.69 -4.84 5.57
C TYR A 65 -5.53 -6.06 5.26
N VAL A 66 -6.81 -5.82 5.03
CA VAL A 66 -7.76 -6.82 4.56
C VAL A 66 -8.38 -6.27 3.28
N TYR A 67 -8.32 -7.06 2.22
CA TYR A 67 -8.92 -6.78 0.93
C TYR A 67 -10.20 -7.57 0.79
N GLU A 68 -11.28 -6.91 0.44
CA GLU A 68 -12.60 -7.50 0.38
C GLU A 68 -13.31 -7.04 -0.90
N ILE A 69 -13.88 -7.97 -1.64
CA ILE A 69 -14.74 -7.67 -2.78
C ILE A 69 -16.16 -7.85 -2.25
N VAL A 70 -16.90 -6.76 -2.20
CA VAL A 70 -18.28 -6.73 -1.69
C VAL A 70 -19.24 -6.34 -2.80
N PRO A 71 -20.52 -6.72 -2.71
CA PRO A 71 -21.55 -6.15 -3.59
C PRO A 71 -21.52 -4.63 -3.47
N GLY A 72 -21.44 -3.94 -4.61
CA GLY A 72 -21.44 -2.47 -4.60
C GLY A 72 -22.82 -1.90 -4.36
N GLU A 73 -22.89 -0.60 -4.13
CA GLU A 73 -24.17 0.13 -3.92
C GLU A 73 -25.04 0.16 -5.20
N ARG A 74 -24.42 0.00 -6.38
CA ARG A 74 -25.12 -0.13 -7.66
C ARG A 74 -25.31 -1.61 -7.99
N GLU A 75 -26.50 -1.98 -8.41
CA GLU A 75 -26.83 -3.36 -8.79
C GLU A 75 -25.82 -3.92 -9.82
N GLY A 76 -25.22 -5.06 -9.47
CA GLY A 76 -24.33 -5.82 -10.36
C GLY A 76 -22.87 -5.39 -10.40
N VAL A 77 -22.48 -4.27 -9.78
CA VAL A 77 -21.10 -3.78 -9.78
C VAL A 77 -20.44 -4.02 -8.42
N PRO A 78 -19.44 -4.92 -8.31
CA PRO A 78 -18.75 -5.14 -7.05
C PRO A 78 -17.76 -4.02 -6.74
N ASP A 79 -17.58 -3.77 -5.44
CA ASP A 79 -16.58 -2.82 -4.92
C ASP A 79 -15.39 -3.58 -4.32
N LEU A 80 -14.17 -3.09 -4.60
CA LEU A 80 -12.98 -3.45 -3.84
C LEU A 80 -12.90 -2.53 -2.61
N VAL A 81 -12.94 -3.14 -1.44
CA VAL A 81 -12.79 -2.44 -0.14
C VAL A 81 -11.49 -2.87 0.51
N ILE A 82 -10.66 -1.90 0.87
CA ILE A 82 -9.44 -2.12 1.63
C ILE A 82 -9.62 -1.56 3.04
N THR A 83 -9.54 -2.45 4.02
CA THR A 83 -9.68 -2.10 5.44
C THR A 83 -8.33 -2.24 6.13
N ARG A 84 -7.92 -1.17 6.84
CA ARG A 84 -6.74 -1.18 7.69
C ARG A 84 -7.13 -1.49 9.13
N TYR A 85 -6.44 -2.44 9.73
CA TYR A 85 -6.53 -2.78 11.14
C TYR A 85 -5.28 -2.34 11.87
N ARG A 86 -5.45 -1.58 12.96
CA ARG A 86 -4.38 -1.20 13.89
C ARG A 86 -4.79 -1.62 15.30
N GLY A 87 -4.32 -2.78 15.74
CA GLY A 87 -4.79 -3.42 16.97
C GLY A 87 -6.29 -3.73 16.87
N LYS A 88 -7.10 -3.14 17.78
CA LYS A 88 -8.57 -3.28 17.80
C LYS A 88 -9.31 -2.27 16.89
N ARG A 89 -8.62 -1.25 16.39
CA ARG A 89 -9.23 -0.21 15.54
C ARG A 89 -9.22 -0.67 14.09
N MET A 90 -10.34 -0.46 13.41
CA MET A 90 -10.47 -0.70 11.97
C MET A 90 -10.92 0.57 11.27
N ALA A 91 -10.42 0.77 10.05
CA ALA A 91 -10.82 1.88 9.18
C ALA A 91 -10.81 1.42 7.73
N VAL A 92 -11.87 1.72 6.99
CA VAL A 92 -11.88 1.59 5.54
C VAL A 92 -10.98 2.69 4.99
N VAL A 93 -9.92 2.30 4.27
CA VAL A 93 -8.91 3.24 3.74
C VAL A 93 -9.01 3.42 2.23
N CYS A 94 -9.69 2.51 1.56
CA CYS A 94 -9.94 2.59 0.11
C CYS A 94 -11.24 1.83 -0.22
N ARG A 95 -12.06 2.40 -1.11
CA ARG A 95 -13.23 1.74 -1.71
C ARG A 95 -13.32 2.13 -3.18
N VAL A 96 -13.28 1.15 -4.08
CA VAL A 96 -13.25 1.36 -5.52
C VAL A 96 -14.25 0.43 -6.20
N GLY A 97 -15.14 0.97 -7.01
CA GLY A 97 -16.07 0.19 -7.83
C GLY A 97 -15.37 -0.42 -9.04
N LEU A 98 -15.32 -1.75 -9.12
CA LEU A 98 -14.55 -2.48 -10.14
C LEU A 98 -15.15 -2.42 -11.55
N GLY A 99 -16.45 -2.20 -11.68
CA GLY A 99 -17.15 -2.10 -12.97
C GLY A 99 -17.44 -0.66 -13.42
N LYS A 100 -16.93 0.34 -12.69
CA LYS A 100 -17.11 1.74 -13.05
C LYS A 100 -16.16 2.15 -14.18
N PRO A 101 -16.52 3.14 -15.03
CA PRO A 101 -15.63 3.66 -16.06
C PRO A 101 -14.32 4.20 -15.49
N GLU A 102 -14.32 4.64 -14.24
CA GLU A 102 -13.16 5.12 -13.49
C GLU A 102 -12.07 4.05 -13.27
N CYS A 103 -12.43 2.75 -13.28
CA CYS A 103 -11.46 1.66 -13.13
C CYS A 103 -10.82 1.34 -14.50
N VAL A 104 -9.57 1.75 -14.70
CA VAL A 104 -8.88 1.66 -15.99
C VAL A 104 -8.26 0.28 -16.21
N GLY A 105 -7.70 -0.34 -15.17
CA GLY A 105 -7.09 -1.66 -15.31
C GLY A 105 -6.31 -2.12 -14.09
N LEU A 106 -5.95 -3.39 -14.10
CA LEU A 106 -5.13 -4.04 -13.08
C LEU A 106 -3.82 -4.51 -13.70
N GLU A 107 -2.69 -4.04 -13.17
CA GLU A 107 -1.36 -4.39 -13.67
C GLU A 107 -0.44 -4.86 -12.54
N GLU A 108 0.54 -5.72 -12.88
CA GLU A 108 1.60 -6.07 -11.94
C GLU A 108 2.51 -4.87 -11.69
N TYR A 109 2.81 -4.59 -10.42
CA TYR A 109 3.65 -3.47 -10.04
C TYR A 109 5.13 -3.73 -10.38
N ILE A 110 5.65 -2.93 -11.31
CA ILE A 110 7.06 -2.89 -11.66
C ILE A 110 7.60 -1.50 -11.30
N PRO A 111 8.47 -1.36 -10.27
CA PRO A 111 8.97 -0.05 -9.81
C PRO A 111 9.57 0.82 -10.90
N ALA A 112 10.28 0.19 -11.88
CA ALA A 112 10.92 0.88 -13.00
C ALA A 112 9.93 1.48 -14.02
N LYS A 113 8.67 1.02 -14.04
CA LYS A 113 7.62 1.47 -14.98
C LYS A 113 6.66 2.49 -14.36
N ARG A 114 6.98 3.03 -13.19
CA ARG A 114 6.11 3.99 -12.50
C ARG A 114 5.96 5.29 -13.32
N PRO A 115 4.74 5.70 -13.67
CA PRO A 115 4.50 7.00 -14.31
C PRO A 115 4.92 8.13 -13.37
N LYS A 116 5.62 9.14 -13.90
CA LYS A 116 6.19 10.24 -13.08
C LYS A 116 5.12 11.09 -12.37
N LYS A 117 3.92 11.20 -12.94
CA LYS A 117 2.82 12.02 -12.40
C LYS A 117 1.76 11.21 -11.64
N ALA A 118 1.93 9.88 -11.49
CA ALA A 118 0.93 9.06 -10.81
C ALA A 118 1.03 9.15 -9.28
N LYS A 119 -0.12 9.36 -8.63
CA LYS A 119 -0.26 9.30 -7.19
C LYS A 119 -0.58 7.86 -6.78
N LEU A 120 0.33 7.22 -6.04
CA LEU A 120 0.18 5.83 -5.61
C LEU A 120 -0.21 5.75 -4.14
N HIS A 121 -1.35 5.13 -3.87
CA HIS A 121 -1.81 4.78 -2.53
C HIS A 121 -1.32 3.38 -2.19
N ASN A 122 -0.37 3.27 -1.27
CA ASN A 122 0.28 2.01 -0.92
C ASN A 122 -0.41 1.33 0.27
N TYR A 123 -1.04 0.19 0.02
CA TYR A 123 -1.69 -0.67 1.02
C TYR A 123 -1.03 -2.06 1.13
N THR A 124 0.23 -2.19 0.75
CA THR A 124 0.98 -3.44 0.86
C THR A 124 1.43 -3.71 2.29
N VAL A 125 1.68 -4.98 2.63
CA VAL A 125 2.17 -5.40 3.95
C VAL A 125 3.68 -5.62 3.99
N ASP A 126 4.37 -5.60 2.82
CA ASP A 126 5.81 -5.80 2.69
C ASP A 126 6.52 -4.53 2.21
N ILE A 127 7.78 -4.33 2.60
CA ILE A 127 8.62 -3.21 2.13
C ILE A 127 8.95 -3.37 0.64
N PHE A 128 9.22 -4.60 0.19
CA PHE A 128 9.47 -4.95 -1.20
C PHE A 128 8.40 -5.91 -1.70
N PRO A 129 7.20 -5.42 -1.98
CA PRO A 129 6.06 -6.27 -2.29
C PRO A 129 6.09 -6.77 -3.74
N LYS A 130 5.65 -8.01 -3.93
CA LYS A 130 5.09 -8.44 -5.21
C LYS A 130 3.65 -7.97 -5.22
N ALA A 131 3.41 -6.81 -5.78
CA ALA A 131 2.12 -6.12 -5.69
C ALA A 131 1.50 -5.91 -7.06
N TRP A 132 0.23 -5.54 -7.05
CA TRP A 132 -0.55 -5.15 -8.21
C TRP A 132 -1.01 -3.71 -8.04
N ILE A 133 -1.16 -2.98 -9.14
CA ILE A 133 -1.74 -1.65 -9.16
C ILE A 133 -3.11 -1.74 -9.83
N LEU A 134 -4.12 -1.24 -9.14
CA LEU A 134 -5.40 -0.91 -9.72
C LEU A 134 -5.38 0.56 -10.09
N TRP A 135 -5.42 0.86 -11.39
CA TRP A 135 -5.47 2.23 -11.90
C TRP A 135 -6.89 2.77 -11.86
N ILE A 136 -7.02 3.99 -11.37
CA ILE A 136 -8.29 4.71 -11.25
C ILE A 136 -8.14 6.02 -12.00
N ASP A 137 -9.10 6.30 -12.88
CA ASP A 137 -9.27 7.59 -13.52
C ASP A 137 -10.30 8.37 -12.71
N MET A 138 -9.88 9.45 -12.06
CA MET A 138 -10.76 10.23 -11.19
C MET A 138 -11.57 11.26 -11.98
N ASP A 139 -11.11 11.66 -13.15
CA ASP A 139 -11.71 12.77 -13.89
C ASP A 139 -12.75 12.31 -14.94
N GLY A 140 -12.78 11.02 -15.28
CA GLY A 140 -13.84 10.40 -16.12
C GLY A 140 -13.94 10.92 -17.56
N ASP A 141 -13.14 11.91 -17.93
CA ASP A 141 -13.27 12.64 -19.19
C ASP A 141 -12.52 12.01 -20.36
N GLY A 142 -11.76 10.92 -20.12
CA GLY A 142 -10.92 10.33 -21.19
C GLY A 142 -9.94 11.35 -21.81
N GLY A 143 -9.68 12.42 -21.09
CA GLY A 143 -9.07 13.65 -21.58
C GLY A 143 -7.60 13.51 -21.94
N ASN A 144 -7.26 14.09 -23.05
CA ASN A 144 -5.97 14.06 -23.74
C ASN A 144 -4.85 14.86 -23.04
N ASP A 145 -5.06 15.40 -21.84
CA ASP A 145 -4.11 16.35 -21.25
C ASP A 145 -3.68 15.95 -19.84
N GLY A 146 -2.62 15.16 -19.76
CA GLY A 146 -1.75 15.08 -18.59
C GLY A 146 -2.33 14.50 -17.31
N ASP A 147 -3.30 13.62 -17.37
CA ASP A 147 -4.12 13.09 -16.30
C ASP A 147 -3.30 12.52 -15.14
N VAL A 148 -3.57 13.04 -13.95
CA VAL A 148 -3.06 12.51 -12.68
C VAL A 148 -3.80 11.20 -12.39
N ARG A 149 -3.29 10.09 -12.94
CA ARG A 149 -3.81 8.77 -12.60
C ARG A 149 -3.52 8.45 -11.15
N GLU A 150 -4.53 8.06 -10.43
CA GLU A 150 -4.35 7.49 -9.09
C GLU A 150 -4.24 5.97 -9.18
N GLY A 151 -3.30 5.39 -8.45
CA GLY A 151 -3.08 3.95 -8.41
C GLY A 151 -3.21 3.41 -6.99
N VAL A 152 -3.94 2.32 -6.83
CA VAL A 152 -4.07 1.57 -5.59
C VAL A 152 -3.13 0.39 -5.63
N LEU A 153 -2.05 0.44 -4.84
CA LEU A 153 -1.05 -0.62 -4.75
C LEU A 153 -1.41 -1.57 -3.61
N PHE A 154 -1.62 -2.85 -3.93
CA PHE A 154 -2.02 -3.88 -2.96
C PHE A 154 -1.48 -5.27 -3.35
N MET A 155 -1.64 -6.26 -2.48
CA MET A 155 -1.10 -7.62 -2.66
C MET A 155 -2.22 -8.65 -2.74
N PRO A 156 -2.94 -8.76 -3.87
CA PRO A 156 -3.99 -9.75 -4.03
C PRO A 156 -3.40 -11.17 -4.17
N ASN A 157 -4.21 -12.18 -3.89
CA ASN A 157 -3.89 -13.54 -4.31
C ASN A 157 -4.42 -13.80 -5.74
N LYS A 158 -3.99 -14.91 -6.34
CA LYS A 158 -4.39 -15.28 -7.73
C LYS A 158 -5.91 -15.31 -7.93
N LYS A 159 -6.67 -15.80 -6.93
CA LYS A 159 -8.15 -15.85 -7.01
C LYS A 159 -8.74 -14.45 -7.06
N MET A 160 -8.24 -13.52 -6.23
CA MET A 160 -8.71 -12.13 -6.22
C MET A 160 -8.38 -11.42 -7.53
N VAL A 161 -7.18 -11.62 -8.08
CA VAL A 161 -6.78 -11.08 -9.39
C VAL A 161 -7.77 -11.51 -10.46
N ASN A 162 -8.06 -12.82 -10.54
CA ASN A 162 -9.00 -13.34 -11.53
C ASN A 162 -10.40 -12.74 -11.39
N VAL A 163 -10.89 -12.59 -10.16
CA VAL A 163 -12.21 -11.97 -9.91
C VAL A 163 -12.22 -10.52 -10.36
N ILE A 164 -11.17 -9.74 -10.02
CA ILE A 164 -11.05 -8.33 -10.42
C ILE A 164 -10.97 -8.20 -11.94
N CYS A 165 -10.11 -8.97 -12.61
CA CYS A 165 -10.01 -8.95 -14.07
C CYS A 165 -11.37 -9.26 -14.72
N HIS A 166 -12.07 -10.29 -14.26
CA HIS A 166 -13.39 -10.62 -14.76
C HIS A 166 -14.45 -9.52 -14.57
N CYS A 167 -14.34 -8.76 -13.48
CA CYS A 167 -15.22 -7.61 -13.23
C CYS A 167 -14.90 -6.42 -14.14
N ILE A 168 -13.61 -6.22 -14.47
CA ILE A 168 -13.17 -5.13 -15.37
C ILE A 168 -13.50 -5.46 -16.84
N GLU A 169 -13.34 -6.74 -17.27
CA GLU A 169 -13.60 -7.19 -18.64
C GLU A 169 -15.08 -7.25 -19.00
N LYS A 170 -15.97 -7.33 -18.03
CA LYS A 170 -17.44 -7.32 -18.24
C LYS A 170 -18.03 -5.93 -18.52
N LYS A 171 -17.18 -4.92 -18.70
CA LYS A 171 -17.55 -3.65 -19.26
C LYS A 171 -17.94 -3.82 -20.71
#